data_2afb6c94f09fdd81c5c39fbde50e4f55
#
_entry.id   2afb6c94f09fdd81c5c39fbde50e4f55
#
_cell.length_a   1.000
_cell.length_b   1.000
_cell.length_c   1.000
_cell.angle_alpha   90.00
_cell.angle_beta   90.00
_cell.angle_gamma   90.00
#
_symmetry.space_group_name_H-M   'P 1'
#
loop_
_entity.id
_entity.type
_entity.pdbx_description
1 polymer ?
#
loop_
_entity_poly.entity_id
_entity_poly.type
_entity_poly.pdbx_seq_one_letter_code
_entity_poly.pdbx_strand_id
1 'polypeptide(L)'
;GYQVQCYLPQDVHSYSMSVSSMNMEQAADGAGINLPTLTAGTYPSISTECLMDANFAKRRGYQVGDTITLQAAEDTTLSDYLQEDTFTISGLTNWSMYVSFERGTAQIGTGALDGYLLVDDSAFSMDVYTNLYLTLDSTADLAAQSDAYTTAANDAKAVMEREGTAILKQRVERETADAQEQLTEARSNLETQQAEYAKNFAQLADAYGTEAASQQLADAEQQLNDAEKQIQEQQTALDDFADNAKWYVQTREDNVGY
;
A
#
# COMPACT_ATOMS: atom_id res chain seq x y z
N GLY A 1 7.91 9.72 -0.07
CA GLY A 1 8.69 8.47 0.05
C GLY A 1 7.83 7.24 -0.07
N TYR A 2 8.45 6.11 -0.07
CA TYR A 2 7.82 4.79 -0.08
C TYR A 2 7.92 4.14 1.29
N GLN A 3 6.93 3.34 1.64
CA GLN A 3 6.96 2.51 2.85
C GLN A 3 6.17 1.23 2.59
N VAL A 4 6.78 0.09 2.90
CA VAL A 4 6.16 -1.23 2.78
C VAL A 4 6.47 -2.06 4.02
N GLN A 5 5.68 -3.09 4.27
CA GLN A 5 5.92 -4.03 5.34
C GLN A 5 6.31 -5.38 4.75
N CYS A 6 7.44 -5.92 5.23
CA CYS A 6 8.01 -7.17 4.76
C CYS A 6 8.41 -8.04 5.96
N TYR A 7 8.59 -9.32 5.71
CA TYR A 7 9.19 -10.22 6.68
C TYR A 7 10.71 -10.24 6.57
N LEU A 8 11.38 -10.28 7.72
CA LEU A 8 12.79 -10.61 7.83
C LEU A 8 12.93 -11.97 8.55
N PRO A 9 13.15 -13.06 7.80
CA PRO A 9 13.39 -14.36 8.39
C PRO A 9 14.74 -14.43 9.10
N GLN A 10 14.74 -15.07 10.28
CA GLN A 10 15.96 -15.42 11.00
C GLN A 10 15.73 -16.73 11.74
N ASP A 11 16.42 -17.79 11.35
CA ASP A 11 16.26 -19.15 11.88
C ASP A 11 14.79 -19.64 11.77
N VAL A 12 14.14 -19.87 12.92
CA VAL A 12 12.74 -20.32 13.00
C VAL A 12 11.74 -19.17 13.20
N HIS A 13 12.21 -17.92 13.21
CA HIS A 13 11.40 -16.74 13.42
C HIS A 13 11.31 -15.91 12.14
N SER A 14 10.23 -15.17 12.02
CA SER A 14 10.03 -14.17 10.97
C SER A 14 9.59 -12.87 11.62
N TYR A 15 10.33 -11.79 11.39
CA TYR A 15 10.10 -10.49 12.02
C TYR A 15 9.41 -9.55 11.03
N SER A 16 8.38 -8.85 11.51
CA SER A 16 7.66 -7.85 10.74
C SER A 16 8.45 -6.54 10.70
N MET A 17 8.98 -6.19 9.53
CA MET A 17 9.80 -5.01 9.34
C MET A 17 9.06 -3.95 8.53
N SER A 18 9.21 -2.68 8.92
CA SER A 18 8.86 -1.54 8.07
C SER A 18 10.09 -1.19 7.22
N VAL A 19 9.95 -1.24 5.91
CA VAL A 19 10.99 -0.79 4.95
C VAL A 19 10.56 0.55 4.40
N SER A 20 11.33 1.59 4.67
CA SER A 20 11.02 2.97 4.28
C SER A 20 12.12 3.53 3.37
N SER A 21 11.70 4.29 2.37
CA SER A 21 12.62 4.99 1.49
C SER A 21 13.15 6.28 2.08
N MET A 22 14.36 6.63 1.69
CA MET A 22 14.99 7.91 1.99
C MET A 22 16.00 8.24 0.89
N ASN A 23 16.08 9.49 0.48
CA ASN A 23 17.20 9.91 -0.37
C ASN A 23 18.48 9.90 0.47
N MET A 24 19.29 8.86 0.31
CA MET A 24 20.45 8.60 1.15
C MET A 24 21.58 9.60 0.93
N GLU A 25 21.75 10.14 -0.27
CA GLU A 25 22.73 11.18 -0.57
C GLU A 25 22.39 12.48 0.21
N GLN A 26 21.14 12.93 0.12
CA GLN A 26 20.69 14.11 0.87
C GLN A 26 20.76 13.89 2.38
N ALA A 27 20.41 12.70 2.86
CA ALA A 27 20.47 12.36 4.27
C ALA A 27 21.91 12.38 4.81
N ALA A 28 22.87 11.89 4.02
CA ALA A 28 24.30 11.91 4.38
C ALA A 28 24.83 13.35 4.49
N ASP A 29 24.32 14.26 3.66
CA ASP A 29 24.67 15.70 3.69
C ASP A 29 23.90 16.48 4.78
N GLY A 30 23.06 15.80 5.56
CA GLY A 30 22.24 16.43 6.59
C GLY A 30 21.06 17.23 6.04
N ALA A 31 20.69 17.01 4.78
CA ALA A 31 19.55 17.64 4.13
C ALA A 31 18.33 16.74 4.16
N GLY A 32 17.18 17.28 4.51
CA GLY A 32 15.93 16.54 4.50
C GLY A 32 15.13 16.64 5.80
N ILE A 33 14.02 15.91 5.83
CA ILE A 33 13.09 15.84 6.96
C ILE A 33 13.24 14.46 7.65
N ASN A 34 13.08 14.42 8.96
CA ASN A 34 13.10 13.17 9.72
C ASN A 34 14.40 12.36 9.53
N LEU A 35 15.53 13.03 9.50
CA LEU A 35 16.80 12.37 9.28
C LEU A 35 17.12 11.37 10.41
N PRO A 36 17.63 10.16 10.07
CA PRO A 36 18.07 9.19 11.05
C PRO A 36 19.42 9.60 11.67
N THR A 37 19.64 9.20 12.90
CA THR A 37 20.93 9.38 13.57
C THR A 37 21.69 8.06 13.52
N LEU A 38 22.83 8.02 12.82
CA LEU A 38 23.71 6.86 12.80
C LEU A 38 24.29 6.57 14.19
N THR A 39 24.25 5.31 14.59
CA THR A 39 24.91 4.78 15.79
C THR A 39 26.14 3.96 15.46
N ALA A 40 26.22 3.42 14.25
CA ALA A 40 27.37 2.70 13.70
C ALA A 40 27.31 2.66 12.16
N GLY A 41 28.46 2.50 11.51
CA GLY A 41 28.56 2.36 10.04
C GLY A 41 28.39 3.68 9.30
N THR A 42 27.90 3.59 8.07
CA THR A 42 27.73 4.71 7.13
C THR A 42 26.35 4.70 6.50
N TYR A 43 25.94 5.82 5.89
CA TYR A 43 24.77 5.82 5.03
C TYR A 43 24.97 4.91 3.81
N PRO A 44 23.91 4.26 3.30
CA PRO A 44 23.92 3.53 2.05
C PRO A 44 24.48 4.35 0.90
N SER A 45 25.31 3.73 0.08
CA SER A 45 25.89 4.32 -1.12
C SER A 45 25.34 3.72 -2.41
N ILE A 46 24.66 2.58 -2.30
CA ILE A 46 24.00 1.86 -3.40
C ILE A 46 22.64 1.34 -2.95
N SER A 47 21.76 1.03 -3.90
CA SER A 47 20.38 0.59 -3.66
C SER A 47 20.24 -0.74 -2.89
N THR A 48 21.30 -1.56 -2.87
CA THR A 48 21.34 -2.84 -2.15
C THR A 48 21.92 -2.74 -0.74
N GLU A 49 22.16 -1.53 -0.24
CA GLU A 49 22.53 -1.26 1.14
C GLU A 49 21.35 -0.72 1.95
N CYS A 50 21.35 -0.97 3.26
CA CYS A 50 20.33 -0.45 4.16
C CYS A 50 20.89 0.05 5.48
N LEU A 51 20.14 0.97 6.12
CA LEU A 51 20.27 1.23 7.56
C LEU A 51 19.26 0.36 8.31
N MET A 52 19.71 -0.24 9.42
CA MET A 52 18.86 -1.05 10.27
C MET A 52 18.62 -0.36 11.62
N ASP A 53 17.43 -0.55 12.18
CA ASP A 53 17.09 -0.16 13.57
C ASP A 53 18.14 -0.68 14.54
N ALA A 54 18.87 0.21 15.21
CA ALA A 54 19.94 -0.15 16.12
C ALA A 54 19.48 -1.00 17.31
N ASN A 55 18.26 -0.76 17.81
CA ASN A 55 17.70 -1.57 18.89
C ASN A 55 17.31 -2.96 18.44
N PHE A 56 16.73 -3.09 17.25
CA PHE A 56 16.43 -4.39 16.65
C PHE A 56 17.71 -5.17 16.39
N ALA A 57 18.71 -4.56 15.73
CA ALA A 57 20.02 -5.16 15.46
C ALA A 57 20.67 -5.69 16.73
N LYS A 58 20.70 -4.87 17.80
CA LYS A 58 21.26 -5.29 19.08
C LYS A 58 20.54 -6.48 19.70
N ARG A 59 19.20 -6.51 19.64
CA ARG A 59 18.41 -7.63 20.21
C ARG A 59 18.58 -8.94 19.42
N ARG A 60 18.83 -8.85 18.11
CA ARG A 60 18.88 -9.99 17.20
C ARG A 60 20.29 -10.39 16.75
N GLY A 61 21.28 -9.61 17.16
CA GLY A 61 22.71 -9.91 16.90
C GLY A 61 23.22 -9.45 15.54
N TYR A 62 22.47 -8.61 14.82
CA TYR A 62 22.92 -8.05 13.54
C TYR A 62 23.99 -6.99 13.73
N GLN A 63 24.92 -6.94 12.76
CA GLN A 63 26.04 -6.01 12.72
C GLN A 63 26.17 -5.36 11.34
N VAL A 64 26.91 -4.25 11.29
CA VAL A 64 27.30 -3.63 10.01
C VAL A 64 28.13 -4.64 9.19
N GLY A 65 27.77 -4.80 7.94
CA GLY A 65 28.35 -5.76 7.00
C GLY A 65 27.58 -7.06 6.86
N ASP A 66 26.60 -7.33 7.74
CA ASP A 66 25.73 -8.50 7.59
C ASP A 66 24.80 -8.33 6.39
N THR A 67 24.47 -9.44 5.77
CA THR A 67 23.47 -9.49 4.67
C THR A 67 22.17 -10.05 5.19
N ILE A 68 21.07 -9.43 4.78
CA ILE A 68 19.70 -9.83 5.12
C ILE A 68 18.89 -10.06 3.84
N THR A 69 17.95 -10.98 3.88
CA THR A 69 17.02 -11.23 2.78
C THR A 69 15.58 -11.07 3.28
N LEU A 70 14.82 -10.22 2.62
CA LEU A 70 13.43 -9.92 2.93
C LEU A 70 12.49 -10.89 2.22
N GLN A 71 11.31 -11.08 2.76
CA GLN A 71 10.23 -11.85 2.16
C GLN A 71 8.96 -11.02 2.13
N ALA A 72 8.18 -11.18 1.08
CA ALA A 72 6.87 -10.56 0.96
C ALA A 72 5.89 -11.09 2.02
N ALA A 73 4.85 -10.30 2.29
CA ALA A 73 3.68 -10.79 3.01
C ALA A 73 2.92 -11.84 2.17
N GLU A 74 2.07 -12.63 2.83
CA GLU A 74 1.20 -13.59 2.14
C GLU A 74 0.36 -12.87 1.08
N ASP A 75 0.15 -13.53 -0.05
CA ASP A 75 -0.61 -13.01 -1.21
C ASP A 75 0.02 -11.81 -1.93
N THR A 76 1.30 -11.48 -1.67
CA THR A 76 2.01 -10.40 -2.36
C THR A 76 3.35 -10.87 -2.90
N THR A 77 3.89 -10.13 -3.86
CA THR A 77 5.20 -10.39 -4.45
C THR A 77 6.15 -9.24 -4.10
N LEU A 78 7.33 -9.55 -3.56
CA LEU A 78 8.26 -8.51 -3.11
C LEU A 78 8.72 -7.60 -4.26
N SER A 79 8.85 -8.14 -5.48
CA SER A 79 9.22 -7.37 -6.67
C SER A 79 8.20 -6.29 -7.09
N ASP A 80 6.97 -6.36 -6.58
CA ASP A 80 5.97 -5.30 -6.79
C ASP A 80 6.32 -4.04 -5.98
N TYR A 81 7.19 -4.17 -4.99
CA TYR A 81 7.55 -3.10 -4.06
C TYR A 81 9.03 -2.75 -4.10
N LEU A 82 9.92 -3.74 -4.17
CA LEU A 82 11.38 -3.58 -4.11
C LEU A 82 12.04 -4.22 -5.32
N GLN A 83 13.11 -3.59 -5.81
CA GLN A 83 13.88 -4.12 -6.94
C GLN A 83 14.72 -5.34 -6.56
N GLU A 84 15.14 -5.41 -5.30
CA GLU A 84 15.96 -6.49 -4.74
C GLU A 84 15.35 -6.95 -3.41
N ASP A 85 15.58 -8.21 -3.07
CA ASP A 85 15.16 -8.80 -1.80
C ASP A 85 16.28 -8.83 -0.75
N THR A 86 17.51 -8.65 -1.18
CA THR A 86 18.71 -8.84 -0.37
C THR A 86 19.48 -7.54 -0.20
N PHE A 87 19.76 -7.19 1.06
CA PHE A 87 20.43 -5.95 1.44
C PHE A 87 21.60 -6.21 2.37
N THR A 88 22.66 -5.41 2.22
CA THR A 88 23.78 -5.35 3.16
C THR A 88 23.56 -4.23 4.16
N ILE A 89 23.70 -4.50 5.45
CA ILE A 89 23.59 -3.49 6.51
C ILE A 89 24.83 -2.59 6.45
N SER A 90 24.70 -1.39 5.89
CA SER A 90 25.79 -0.40 5.84
C SER A 90 25.90 0.41 7.13
N GLY A 91 24.79 0.52 7.88
CA GLY A 91 24.78 1.25 9.15
C GLY A 91 23.62 0.87 10.06
N LEU A 92 23.80 1.23 11.33
CA LEU A 92 22.77 1.11 12.36
C LEU A 92 22.31 2.50 12.78
N THR A 93 21.00 2.66 13.02
CA THR A 93 20.44 3.98 13.21
C THR A 93 19.32 4.01 14.26
N ASN A 94 19.18 5.17 14.89
CA ASN A 94 17.96 5.59 15.59
C ASN A 94 17.21 6.59 14.71
N TRP A 95 15.93 6.40 14.57
CA TRP A 95 15.11 7.25 13.72
C TRP A 95 13.97 7.89 14.53
N SER A 96 13.81 9.19 14.40
CA SER A 96 12.84 9.98 15.16
C SER A 96 11.38 9.61 14.89
N MET A 97 11.11 8.89 13.81
CA MET A 97 9.79 8.34 13.52
C MET A 97 9.40 7.17 14.44
N TYR A 98 10.37 6.59 15.15
CA TYR A 98 10.18 5.44 16.05
C TYR A 98 10.84 5.69 17.40
N VAL A 99 10.27 6.61 18.17
CA VAL A 99 10.81 7.03 19.47
C VAL A 99 10.52 6.02 20.59
N SER A 100 9.47 5.19 20.46
CA SER A 100 9.11 4.16 21.43
C SER A 100 9.85 2.85 21.19
N PHE A 101 9.95 2.02 22.22
CA PHE A 101 10.41 0.62 22.09
C PHE A 101 9.42 -0.21 21.26
N GLU A 102 8.14 0.08 21.34
CA GLU A 102 7.12 -0.47 20.45
C GLU A 102 7.17 0.31 19.14
N ARG A 103 7.41 -0.39 18.03
CA ARG A 103 7.59 0.21 16.71
C ARG A 103 6.28 0.49 15.98
N GLY A 104 5.16 0.24 16.65
CA GLY A 104 3.81 0.44 16.11
C GLY A 104 3.19 -0.86 15.60
N THR A 105 2.08 -0.69 14.88
CA THR A 105 1.30 -1.81 14.37
C THR A 105 1.78 -2.25 12.99
N ALA A 106 1.70 -3.55 12.73
CA ALA A 106 1.90 -4.14 11.42
C ALA A 106 0.57 -4.68 10.90
N GLN A 107 0.43 -4.70 9.58
CA GLN A 107 -0.67 -5.40 8.89
C GLN A 107 -0.33 -6.87 8.64
N ILE A 108 0.91 -7.27 8.95
CA ILE A 108 1.46 -8.62 8.74
C ILE A 108 1.90 -9.24 10.07
N GLY A 109 2.09 -10.54 10.08
CA GLY A 109 2.62 -11.29 11.22
C GLY A 109 1.71 -11.22 12.44
N THR A 110 2.27 -10.85 13.59
CA THR A 110 1.54 -10.75 14.87
C THR A 110 0.74 -9.45 15.05
N GLY A 111 0.77 -8.56 14.07
CA GLY A 111 0.15 -7.24 14.15
C GLY A 111 1.04 -6.17 14.80
N ALA A 112 2.28 -6.49 15.14
CA ALA A 112 3.26 -5.55 15.69
C ALA A 112 4.52 -5.47 14.81
N LEU A 113 5.08 -4.27 14.66
CA LEU A 113 6.38 -4.08 14.01
C LEU A 113 7.51 -4.44 14.98
N ASP A 114 8.44 -5.26 14.51
CA ASP A 114 9.64 -5.66 15.26
C ASP A 114 10.78 -4.63 15.12
N GLY A 115 10.88 -4.00 13.95
CA GLY A 115 11.91 -3.01 13.64
C GLY A 115 11.65 -2.31 12.30
N TYR A 116 12.63 -1.52 11.88
CA TYR A 116 12.59 -0.84 10.58
C TYR A 116 13.92 -0.93 9.83
N LEU A 117 13.82 -0.78 8.52
CA LEU A 117 14.93 -0.59 7.59
C LEU A 117 14.73 0.72 6.84
N LEU A 118 15.82 1.42 6.56
CA LEU A 118 15.84 2.55 5.64
C LEU A 118 16.72 2.17 4.44
N VAL A 119 16.18 2.33 3.25
CA VAL A 119 16.86 2.06 1.98
C VAL A 119 16.78 3.29 1.08
N ASP A 120 17.65 3.37 0.09
CA ASP A 120 17.57 4.46 -0.89
C ASP A 120 16.26 4.40 -1.69
N ASP A 121 15.76 5.56 -2.13
CA ASP A 121 14.54 5.65 -2.93
C ASP A 121 14.61 4.76 -4.19
N SER A 122 15.81 4.61 -4.77
CA SER A 122 16.05 3.77 -5.95
C SER A 122 15.92 2.26 -5.70
N ALA A 123 15.83 1.82 -4.44
CA ALA A 123 15.56 0.42 -4.12
C ALA A 123 14.09 0.01 -4.33
N PHE A 124 13.19 0.98 -4.51
CA PHE A 124 11.77 0.71 -4.74
C PHE A 124 11.43 0.61 -6.23
N SER A 125 10.51 -0.31 -6.56
CA SER A 125 9.92 -0.51 -7.89
C SER A 125 8.57 0.18 -8.07
N MET A 126 8.07 0.83 -7.03
CA MET A 126 6.74 1.45 -7.00
C MET A 126 6.72 2.78 -7.77
N ASP A 127 5.66 2.99 -8.55
CA ASP A 127 5.44 4.24 -9.30
C ASP A 127 4.79 5.35 -8.46
N VAL A 128 4.28 5.01 -7.27
CA VAL A 128 3.47 5.91 -6.44
C VAL A 128 3.99 5.95 -5.01
N TYR A 129 4.26 7.15 -4.53
CA TYR A 129 4.63 7.36 -3.13
C TYR A 129 3.50 6.94 -2.17
N THR A 130 3.87 6.25 -1.10
CA THR A 130 2.95 5.86 -0.02
C THR A 130 2.84 6.90 1.08
N ASN A 131 3.91 7.70 1.27
CA ASN A 131 3.99 8.71 2.32
C ASN A 131 4.50 10.05 1.77
N LEU A 132 3.93 11.14 2.27
CA LEU A 132 4.39 12.50 2.04
C LEU A 132 4.66 13.18 3.39
N TYR A 133 5.89 13.62 3.60
CA TYR A 133 6.28 14.37 4.77
C TYR A 133 6.40 15.86 4.42
N LEU A 134 5.79 16.70 5.25
CA LEU A 134 5.73 18.14 5.05
C LEU A 134 6.19 18.88 6.31
N THR A 135 6.84 20.01 6.10
CA THR A 135 7.06 21.03 7.13
C THR A 135 6.21 22.24 6.82
N LEU A 136 5.76 22.94 7.84
CA LEU A 136 4.95 24.15 7.71
C LEU A 136 5.79 25.35 8.09
N ASP A 137 5.99 26.28 7.16
CA ASP A 137 6.73 27.52 7.43
C ASP A 137 6.09 28.31 8.58
N SER A 138 4.76 28.26 8.69
CA SER A 138 4.01 28.92 9.79
C SER A 138 4.32 28.38 11.17
N THR A 139 4.99 27.22 11.28
CA THR A 139 5.35 26.59 12.56
C THR A 139 6.85 26.64 12.84
N ALA A 140 7.68 27.19 11.94
CA ALA A 140 9.13 27.15 12.04
C ALA A 140 9.68 27.78 13.33
N ASP A 141 9.07 28.89 13.77
CA ASP A 141 9.49 29.64 14.96
C ASP A 141 8.66 29.32 16.22
N LEU A 142 7.74 28.34 16.13
CA LEU A 142 6.88 27.95 17.23
C LEU A 142 7.48 26.80 18.02
N ALA A 143 7.36 26.86 19.35
CA ALA A 143 7.71 25.71 20.18
C ALA A 143 6.78 24.53 19.86
N ALA A 144 7.35 23.36 19.58
CA ALA A 144 6.63 22.18 19.07
C ALA A 144 5.49 21.65 19.97
N GLN A 145 5.44 22.07 21.23
CA GLN A 145 4.40 21.68 22.21
C GLN A 145 3.54 22.88 22.65
N SER A 146 3.61 24.00 21.94
CA SER A 146 2.77 25.16 22.23
C SER A 146 1.37 25.03 21.61
N ASP A 147 0.37 25.64 22.24
CA ASP A 147 -0.99 25.71 21.69
C ASP A 147 -1.02 26.34 20.29
N ALA A 148 -0.13 27.32 20.05
CA ALA A 148 0.01 27.96 18.74
C ALA A 148 0.49 26.98 17.66
N TYR A 149 1.48 26.12 18.00
CA TYR A 149 1.94 25.07 17.09
C TYR A 149 0.83 24.06 16.79
N THR A 150 0.19 23.54 17.83
CA THR A 150 -0.90 22.56 17.73
C THR A 150 -2.07 23.12 16.89
N THR A 151 -2.44 24.39 17.10
CA THR A 151 -3.49 25.04 16.30
C THR A 151 -3.09 25.12 14.83
N ALA A 152 -1.89 25.63 14.51
CA ALA A 152 -1.41 25.77 13.14
C ALA A 152 -1.29 24.41 12.43
N ALA A 153 -0.83 23.37 13.14
CA ALA A 153 -0.73 22.02 12.59
C ALA A 153 -2.10 21.41 12.30
N ASN A 154 -3.08 21.58 13.20
CA ASN A 154 -4.44 21.09 13.02
C ASN A 154 -5.18 21.82 11.89
N ASP A 155 -4.99 23.13 11.76
CA ASP A 155 -5.57 23.89 10.64
C ASP A 155 -5.02 23.41 9.29
N ALA A 156 -3.70 23.19 9.21
CA ALA A 156 -3.08 22.61 8.01
C ALA A 156 -3.55 21.19 7.74
N LYS A 157 -3.66 20.34 8.79
CA LYS A 157 -4.24 18.99 8.68
C LYS A 157 -5.63 19.01 8.07
N ALA A 158 -6.52 19.85 8.56
CA ALA A 158 -7.90 19.96 8.05
C ALA A 158 -7.95 20.37 6.56
N VAL A 159 -7.05 21.27 6.13
CA VAL A 159 -6.93 21.63 4.70
C VAL A 159 -6.43 20.44 3.89
N MET A 160 -5.38 19.76 4.33
CA MET A 160 -4.80 18.61 3.63
C MET A 160 -5.75 17.42 3.56
N GLU A 161 -6.54 17.15 4.59
CA GLU A 161 -7.56 16.10 4.59
C GLU A 161 -8.63 16.37 3.53
N ARG A 162 -9.10 17.61 3.44
CA ARG A 162 -10.12 18.00 2.45
C ARG A 162 -9.58 17.91 1.02
N GLU A 163 -8.43 18.53 0.75
CA GLU A 163 -7.84 18.57 -0.59
C GLU A 163 -7.35 17.17 -1.01
N GLY A 164 -6.72 16.43 -0.10
CA GLY A 164 -6.24 15.08 -0.35
C GLY A 164 -7.39 14.10 -0.67
N THR A 165 -8.52 14.22 0.02
CA THR A 165 -9.72 13.43 -0.29
C THR A 165 -10.23 13.72 -1.69
N ALA A 166 -10.23 15.00 -2.11
CA ALA A 166 -10.65 15.37 -3.47
C ALA A 166 -9.70 14.82 -4.55
N ILE A 167 -8.39 14.90 -4.31
CA ILE A 167 -7.37 14.36 -5.22
C ILE A 167 -7.47 12.84 -5.30
N LEU A 168 -7.64 12.17 -4.17
CA LEU A 168 -7.80 10.72 -4.13
C LEU A 168 -9.02 10.26 -4.95
N LYS A 169 -10.16 10.95 -4.79
CA LYS A 169 -11.36 10.65 -5.58
C LYS A 169 -11.10 10.76 -7.08
N GLN A 170 -10.46 11.84 -7.53
CA GLN A 170 -10.11 12.02 -8.94
C GLN A 170 -9.16 10.93 -9.45
N ARG A 171 -8.24 10.49 -8.59
CA ARG A 171 -7.34 9.39 -8.93
C ARG A 171 -8.08 8.08 -9.09
N VAL A 172 -8.94 7.72 -8.13
CA VAL A 172 -9.76 6.51 -8.20
C VAL A 172 -10.60 6.51 -9.48
N GLU A 173 -11.28 7.63 -9.78
CA GLU A 173 -12.08 7.79 -11.00
C GLU A 173 -11.24 7.56 -12.26
N ARG A 174 -10.02 8.10 -12.32
CA ARG A 174 -9.12 7.93 -13.47
C ARG A 174 -8.61 6.49 -13.62
N GLU A 175 -8.15 5.89 -12.51
CA GLU A 175 -7.59 4.52 -12.53
C GLU A 175 -8.66 3.45 -12.81
N THR A 176 -9.94 3.74 -12.50
CA THR A 176 -11.06 2.82 -12.75
C THR A 176 -11.83 3.10 -14.03
N ALA A 177 -11.56 4.19 -14.75
CA ALA A 177 -12.35 4.64 -15.90
C ALA A 177 -12.48 3.57 -16.99
N ASP A 178 -11.36 3.00 -17.43
CA ASP A 178 -11.34 1.98 -18.48
C ASP A 178 -12.09 0.70 -18.07
N ALA A 179 -11.92 0.28 -16.81
CA ALA A 179 -12.62 -0.88 -16.27
C ALA A 179 -14.12 -0.64 -16.11
N GLN A 180 -14.54 0.57 -15.77
CA GLN A 180 -15.95 0.99 -15.73
C GLN A 180 -16.58 0.97 -17.13
N GLU A 181 -15.85 1.43 -18.14
CA GLU A 181 -16.30 1.39 -19.54
C GLU A 181 -16.49 -0.05 -20.01
N GLN A 182 -15.49 -0.91 -19.79
CA GLN A 182 -15.58 -2.35 -20.13
C GLN A 182 -16.74 -3.05 -19.42
N LEU A 183 -16.97 -2.72 -18.15
CA LEU A 183 -18.08 -3.27 -17.38
C LEU A 183 -19.45 -2.82 -17.93
N THR A 184 -19.54 -1.57 -18.38
CA THR A 184 -20.75 -1.03 -19.01
C THR A 184 -21.04 -1.73 -20.32
N GLU A 185 -20.01 -1.96 -21.16
CA GLU A 185 -20.15 -2.72 -22.42
C GLU A 185 -20.53 -4.18 -22.16
N ALA A 186 -19.90 -4.83 -21.17
CA ALA A 186 -20.22 -6.20 -20.79
C ALA A 186 -21.68 -6.36 -20.34
N ARG A 187 -22.21 -5.43 -19.57
CA ARG A 187 -23.62 -5.38 -19.17
C ARG A 187 -24.57 -5.22 -20.35
N SER A 188 -24.25 -4.30 -21.27
CA SER A 188 -25.07 -4.09 -22.48
C SER A 188 -25.10 -5.33 -23.38
N ASN A 189 -23.95 -5.99 -23.50
CA ASN A 189 -23.85 -7.27 -24.24
C ASN A 189 -24.65 -8.37 -23.56
N LEU A 190 -24.60 -8.50 -22.25
CA LEU A 190 -25.36 -9.46 -21.47
C LEU A 190 -26.88 -9.24 -21.64
N GLU A 191 -27.35 -8.00 -21.53
CA GLU A 191 -28.77 -7.65 -21.76
C GLU A 191 -29.24 -8.05 -23.14
N THR A 192 -28.42 -7.83 -24.17
CA THR A 192 -28.72 -8.23 -25.54
C THR A 192 -28.83 -9.75 -25.65
N GLN A 193 -27.89 -10.49 -25.08
CA GLN A 193 -27.89 -11.96 -25.12
C GLN A 193 -29.06 -12.55 -24.32
N GLN A 194 -29.41 -11.96 -23.19
CA GLN A 194 -30.58 -12.35 -22.39
C GLN A 194 -31.90 -12.13 -23.18
N ALA A 195 -32.00 -11.02 -23.91
CA ALA A 195 -33.16 -10.77 -24.76
C ALA A 195 -33.28 -11.77 -25.94
N GLU A 196 -32.15 -12.14 -26.57
CA GLU A 196 -32.11 -13.15 -27.59
C GLU A 196 -32.43 -14.53 -27.04
N TYR A 197 -31.90 -14.88 -25.87
CA TYR A 197 -32.24 -16.13 -25.18
C TYR A 197 -33.75 -16.21 -24.90
N ALA A 198 -34.33 -15.16 -24.30
CA ALA A 198 -35.75 -15.12 -24.00
C ALA A 198 -36.64 -15.29 -25.26
N LYS A 199 -36.24 -14.67 -26.37
CA LYS A 199 -36.94 -14.82 -27.65
C LYS A 199 -36.85 -16.25 -28.19
N ASN A 200 -35.67 -16.86 -28.17
CA ASN A 200 -35.44 -18.24 -28.64
C ASN A 200 -36.16 -19.24 -27.76
N PHE A 201 -36.14 -19.02 -26.44
CA PHE A 201 -36.86 -19.84 -25.48
C PHE A 201 -38.38 -19.82 -25.76
N ALA A 202 -38.97 -18.64 -25.96
CA ALA A 202 -40.39 -18.50 -26.24
C ALA A 202 -40.79 -19.24 -27.55
N GLN A 203 -39.98 -19.14 -28.60
CA GLN A 203 -40.22 -19.83 -29.90
C GLN A 203 -40.16 -21.34 -29.75
N LEU A 204 -39.16 -21.87 -29.05
CA LEU A 204 -38.99 -23.29 -28.80
C LEU A 204 -40.07 -23.86 -27.89
N ALA A 205 -40.44 -23.11 -26.84
CA ALA A 205 -41.48 -23.48 -25.90
C ALA A 205 -42.88 -23.61 -26.59
N ASP A 206 -43.16 -22.69 -27.51
CA ASP A 206 -44.39 -22.72 -28.31
C ASP A 206 -44.43 -23.93 -29.26
N ALA A 207 -43.27 -24.26 -29.85
CA ALA A 207 -43.17 -25.35 -30.81
C ALA A 207 -43.08 -26.74 -30.17
N TYR A 208 -42.38 -26.90 -29.07
CA TYR A 208 -41.97 -28.21 -28.52
C TYR A 208 -42.25 -28.38 -27.01
N GLY A 209 -42.78 -27.35 -26.34
CA GLY A 209 -43.00 -27.31 -24.91
C GLY A 209 -41.79 -26.76 -24.11
N THR A 210 -42.05 -26.25 -22.90
CA THR A 210 -41.06 -25.57 -22.07
C THR A 210 -39.89 -26.43 -21.63
N GLU A 211 -40.14 -27.74 -21.38
CA GLU A 211 -39.09 -28.67 -20.96
C GLU A 211 -38.09 -28.95 -22.08
N ALA A 212 -38.57 -29.12 -23.31
CA ALA A 212 -37.70 -29.28 -24.46
C ALA A 212 -36.90 -28.02 -24.78
N ALA A 213 -37.51 -26.85 -24.63
CA ALA A 213 -36.84 -25.56 -24.78
C ALA A 213 -35.73 -25.37 -23.76
N SER A 214 -35.96 -25.67 -22.47
CA SER A 214 -34.96 -25.62 -21.43
C SER A 214 -33.77 -26.55 -21.66
N GLN A 215 -34.06 -27.81 -22.08
CA GLN A 215 -32.98 -28.76 -22.39
C GLN A 215 -32.13 -28.30 -23.58
N GLN A 216 -32.75 -27.70 -24.60
CA GLN A 216 -32.06 -27.29 -25.81
C GLN A 216 -31.24 -26.02 -25.63
N LEU A 217 -31.60 -25.17 -24.67
CA LEU A 217 -30.93 -23.90 -24.35
C LEU A 217 -30.13 -23.94 -23.04
N ALA A 218 -29.96 -25.08 -22.41
CA ALA A 218 -29.27 -25.20 -21.12
C ALA A 218 -27.84 -24.65 -21.14
N ASP A 219 -27.08 -24.90 -22.21
CA ASP A 219 -25.73 -24.36 -22.37
C ASP A 219 -25.72 -22.82 -22.48
N ALA A 220 -26.70 -22.24 -23.19
CA ALA A 220 -26.84 -20.80 -23.33
C ALA A 220 -27.25 -20.15 -22.01
N GLU A 221 -28.14 -20.77 -21.24
CA GLU A 221 -28.53 -20.33 -19.92
C GLU A 221 -27.31 -20.33 -18.97
N GLN A 222 -26.50 -21.37 -19.00
CA GLN A 222 -25.29 -21.44 -18.20
C GLN A 222 -24.28 -20.34 -18.57
N GLN A 223 -24.07 -20.09 -19.86
CA GLN A 223 -23.19 -19.02 -20.33
C GLN A 223 -23.64 -17.63 -19.84
N LEU A 224 -24.96 -17.36 -19.86
CA LEU A 224 -25.52 -16.11 -19.35
C LEU A 224 -25.30 -15.96 -17.83
N ASN A 225 -25.51 -17.02 -17.07
CA ASN A 225 -25.28 -17.02 -15.63
C ASN A 225 -23.79 -16.82 -15.29
N ASP A 226 -22.89 -17.47 -16.04
CA ASP A 226 -21.45 -17.31 -15.86
C ASP A 226 -20.99 -15.88 -16.21
N ALA A 227 -21.54 -15.30 -17.27
CA ALA A 227 -21.26 -13.90 -17.64
C ALA A 227 -21.77 -12.90 -16.59
N GLU A 228 -22.98 -13.12 -16.06
CA GLU A 228 -23.54 -12.28 -14.97
C GLU A 228 -22.67 -12.34 -13.73
N LYS A 229 -22.21 -13.54 -13.36
CA LYS A 229 -21.31 -13.74 -12.21
C LYS A 229 -19.97 -13.02 -12.41
N GLN A 230 -19.36 -13.12 -13.59
CA GLN A 230 -18.12 -12.40 -13.90
C GLN A 230 -18.27 -10.89 -13.81
N ILE A 231 -19.38 -10.34 -14.33
CA ILE A 231 -19.70 -8.91 -14.24
C ILE A 231 -19.83 -8.49 -12.77
N GLN A 232 -20.48 -9.30 -11.95
CA GLN A 232 -20.64 -9.01 -10.52
C GLN A 232 -19.30 -9.07 -9.77
N GLU A 233 -18.44 -10.03 -10.07
CA GLU A 233 -17.10 -10.15 -9.50
C GLU A 233 -16.23 -8.94 -9.87
N GLN A 234 -16.27 -8.50 -11.13
CA GLN A 234 -15.55 -7.31 -11.59
C GLN A 234 -16.07 -6.03 -10.92
N GLN A 235 -17.38 -5.87 -10.77
CA GLN A 235 -17.96 -4.73 -10.07
C GLN A 235 -17.50 -4.71 -8.61
N THR A 236 -17.55 -5.85 -7.93
CA THR A 236 -17.10 -5.96 -6.53
C THR A 236 -15.62 -5.57 -6.39
N ALA A 237 -14.76 -6.04 -7.31
CA ALA A 237 -13.35 -5.68 -7.29
C ALA A 237 -13.11 -4.17 -7.48
N LEU A 238 -13.91 -3.50 -8.32
CA LEU A 238 -13.84 -2.05 -8.50
C LEU A 238 -14.32 -1.28 -7.27
N ASP A 239 -15.40 -1.74 -6.65
CA ASP A 239 -15.95 -1.14 -5.43
C ASP A 239 -14.96 -1.31 -4.27
N ASP A 240 -14.38 -2.50 -4.10
CA ASP A 240 -13.34 -2.78 -3.10
C ASP A 240 -12.09 -1.91 -3.31
N PHE A 241 -11.66 -1.70 -4.56
CA PHE A 241 -10.55 -0.80 -4.87
C PHE A 241 -10.85 0.63 -4.44
N ALA A 242 -12.05 1.13 -4.74
CA ALA A 242 -12.48 2.47 -4.38
C ALA A 242 -12.61 2.65 -2.85
N ASP A 243 -13.17 1.66 -2.15
CA ASP A 243 -13.38 1.68 -0.71
C ASP A 243 -12.07 1.55 0.09
N ASN A 244 -11.07 0.84 -0.48
CA ASN A 244 -9.76 0.69 0.12
C ASN A 244 -8.82 1.86 -0.16
N ALA A 245 -9.14 2.72 -1.12
CA ALA A 245 -8.40 3.95 -1.38
C ALA A 245 -8.65 4.96 -0.25
N LYS A 246 -7.63 5.21 0.59
CA LYS A 246 -7.75 6.06 1.78
C LYS A 246 -6.63 7.10 1.82
N TRP A 247 -6.98 8.30 2.27
CA TRP A 247 -6.06 9.40 2.52
C TRP A 247 -6.02 9.70 4.01
N TYR A 248 -4.84 9.65 4.59
CA TYR A 248 -4.63 9.95 6.01
C TYR A 248 -3.66 11.11 6.15
N VAL A 249 -3.99 12.05 7.02
CA VAL A 249 -3.08 13.12 7.42
C VAL A 249 -2.81 12.97 8.92
N GLN A 250 -1.53 12.89 9.26
CA GLN A 250 -1.08 12.79 10.63
C GLN A 250 -0.21 13.99 10.98
N THR A 251 -0.41 14.54 12.15
CA THR A 251 0.49 15.52 12.73
C THR A 251 1.58 14.80 13.52
N ARG A 252 2.58 15.56 13.95
CA ARG A 252 3.62 15.04 14.86
C ARG A 252 3.05 14.45 16.14
N GLU A 253 1.95 15.02 16.66
CA GLU A 253 1.30 14.58 17.90
C GLU A 253 0.56 13.24 17.72
N ASP A 254 0.04 12.97 16.54
CA ASP A 254 -0.63 11.70 16.23
C ASP A 254 0.35 10.51 16.23
N ASN A 255 1.66 10.76 16.02
CA ASN A 255 2.71 9.74 15.94
C ASN A 255 3.50 9.53 17.24
N VAL A 256 3.23 10.32 18.27
CA VAL A 256 3.83 10.11 19.58
C VAL A 256 3.00 9.05 20.30
N GLY A 257 3.33 7.78 20.09
CA GLY A 257 2.83 6.70 20.94
C GLY A 257 3.32 6.94 22.37
N TYR A 258 2.38 7.22 23.26
CA TYR A 258 2.62 7.22 24.70
C TYR A 258 2.66 5.80 25.22
#